data_972e98ced16a952244afb719bc2d5125
#
_entry.id   972e98ced16a952244afb719bc2d5125
#
_cell.length_a   1.000
_cell.length_b   1.000
_cell.length_c   1.000
_cell.angle_alpha   90.00
_cell.angle_beta   90.00
_cell.angle_gamma   90.00
#
_symmetry.space_group_name_H-M   'P 1'
#
loop_
_entity.id
_entity.type
_entity.pdbx_description
1 polymer ?
#
loop_
_entity_poly.entity_id
_entity_poly.type
_entity_poly.pdbx_seq_one_letter_code
_entity_poly.pdbx_strand_id
1 'polypeptide(L)'
;MHKLVLPLFLLFFVTTIQAQQNKLRVVWDLSNADTAVQGSVFRQINNARAQKPNLEIEVVFHGPAVLSLLKEDKSFEARVKSVKEKGVTVAACNNSLKRLKIDPSQLMPEVTVVPSAVVELIVKQSEGWSYLKAGG
;
A
#
# COMPACT_ATOMS: atom_id res chain seq x y z
N MET A 1 17.91 -36.00 63.36
CA MET A 1 18.05 -36.07 61.87
C MET A 1 16.89 -35.30 61.25
N HIS A 2 17.14 -34.05 60.92
CA HIS A 2 16.11 -33.20 60.27
C HIS A 2 16.31 -33.31 58.77
N LYS A 3 15.32 -33.92 58.08
CA LYS A 3 15.29 -33.95 56.62
C LYS A 3 14.76 -32.61 56.12
N LEU A 4 15.65 -31.80 55.55
CA LEU A 4 15.31 -30.55 54.87
C LEU A 4 14.65 -30.90 53.53
N VAL A 5 13.36 -30.71 53.44
CA VAL A 5 12.63 -30.84 52.17
C VAL A 5 12.65 -29.47 51.51
N LEU A 6 13.44 -29.37 50.46
CA LEU A 6 13.54 -28.18 49.61
C LEU A 6 12.35 -28.13 48.64
N PRO A 7 11.45 -27.13 48.69
CA PRO A 7 10.38 -27.05 47.72
C PRO A 7 10.97 -26.59 46.38
N LEU A 8 10.88 -27.45 45.38
CA LEU A 8 11.20 -27.15 44.00
C LEU A 8 10.15 -26.21 43.42
N PHE A 9 10.45 -24.91 43.43
CA PHE A 9 9.60 -23.90 42.78
C PHE A 9 9.77 -24.05 41.24
N LEU A 10 8.84 -24.74 40.61
CA LEU A 10 8.71 -24.79 39.17
C LEU A 10 8.15 -23.43 38.68
N LEU A 11 9.02 -22.54 38.27
CA LEU A 11 8.64 -21.32 37.57
C LEU A 11 8.10 -21.71 36.18
N PHE A 12 6.78 -21.77 36.05
CA PHE A 12 6.11 -21.79 34.77
C PHE A 12 6.30 -20.42 34.11
N PHE A 13 7.27 -20.30 33.22
CA PHE A 13 7.33 -19.21 32.24
C PHE A 13 6.17 -19.40 31.26
N VAL A 14 5.04 -18.78 31.55
CA VAL A 14 3.97 -18.60 30.56
C VAL A 14 4.47 -17.58 29.55
N THR A 15 5.10 -18.03 28.47
CA THR A 15 5.35 -17.19 27.31
C THR A 15 3.98 -16.94 26.67
N THR A 16 3.39 -15.80 26.95
CA THR A 16 2.26 -15.28 26.18
C THR A 16 2.77 -14.99 24.77
N ILE A 17 2.57 -15.94 23.85
CA ILE A 17 2.68 -15.69 22.43
C ILE A 17 1.51 -14.75 22.11
N GLN A 18 1.77 -13.45 22.18
CA GLN A 18 0.87 -12.49 21.56
C GLN A 18 0.94 -12.79 20.06
N ALA A 19 -0.11 -13.43 19.56
CA ALA A 19 -0.36 -13.50 18.14
C ALA A 19 -0.44 -12.05 17.65
N GLN A 20 0.67 -11.56 17.13
CA GLN A 20 0.74 -10.26 16.46
C GLN A 20 -0.26 -10.39 15.31
N GLN A 21 -1.42 -9.75 15.45
CA GLN A 21 -2.37 -9.65 14.35
C GLN A 21 -1.61 -8.91 13.25
N ASN A 22 -1.06 -9.68 12.30
CA ASN A 22 -0.37 -9.12 11.16
C ASN A 22 -1.36 -8.22 10.44
N LYS A 23 -1.18 -6.91 10.59
CA LYS A 23 -1.96 -5.91 9.89
C LYS A 23 -1.85 -6.20 8.41
N LEU A 24 -2.97 -6.51 7.76
CA LEU A 24 -2.97 -6.79 6.33
C LEU A 24 -2.61 -5.52 5.57
N ARG A 25 -1.63 -5.63 4.68
CA ARG A 25 -1.11 -4.52 3.88
C ARG A 25 -0.91 -4.97 2.45
N VAL A 26 -1.27 -4.14 1.49
CA VAL A 26 -1.14 -4.44 0.07
C VAL A 26 -0.63 -3.25 -0.71
N VAL A 27 0.32 -3.50 -1.60
CA VAL A 27 0.81 -2.55 -2.58
C VAL A 27 0.41 -3.00 -3.98
N TRP A 28 -0.29 -2.13 -4.74
CA TRP A 28 -0.60 -2.34 -6.15
C TRP A 28 0.44 -1.68 -7.04
N ASP A 29 0.96 -2.46 -7.96
CA ASP A 29 1.83 -2.01 -9.06
C ASP A 29 0.96 -1.66 -10.27
N LEU A 30 0.90 -0.40 -10.67
CA LEU A 30 0.07 0.10 -11.77
C LEU A 30 0.89 0.90 -12.76
N SER A 31 1.21 0.28 -13.91
CA SER A 31 1.96 0.90 -15.00
C SER A 31 1.14 1.11 -16.28
N ASN A 32 -0.04 0.50 -16.36
CA ASN A 32 -0.87 0.52 -17.56
C ASN A 32 -1.66 1.83 -17.69
N ALA A 33 -1.62 2.44 -18.87
CA ALA A 33 -2.35 3.67 -19.20
C ALA A 33 -3.81 3.43 -19.57
N ASP A 34 -4.23 2.17 -19.77
CA ASP A 34 -5.61 1.84 -20.11
C ASP A 34 -6.55 2.22 -18.96
N THR A 35 -7.50 3.09 -19.25
CA THR A 35 -8.46 3.61 -18.27
C THR A 35 -9.38 2.52 -17.71
N ALA A 36 -9.66 1.46 -18.47
CA ALA A 36 -10.45 0.32 -18.00
C ALA A 36 -9.67 -0.49 -16.95
N VAL A 37 -8.38 -0.72 -17.18
CA VAL A 37 -7.48 -1.38 -16.22
C VAL A 37 -7.36 -0.56 -14.94
N GLN A 38 -7.09 0.74 -15.05
CA GLN A 38 -7.00 1.64 -13.91
C GLN A 38 -8.32 1.71 -13.13
N GLY A 39 -9.45 1.82 -13.84
CA GLY A 39 -10.78 1.79 -13.23
C GLY A 39 -11.07 0.47 -12.49
N SER A 40 -10.56 -0.63 -13.00
CA SER A 40 -10.64 -1.95 -12.34
C SER A 40 -9.91 -1.94 -10.99
N VAL A 41 -8.72 -1.37 -10.92
CA VAL A 41 -7.95 -1.26 -9.67
C VAL A 41 -8.74 -0.49 -8.61
N PHE A 42 -9.32 0.66 -8.97
CA PHE A 42 -10.13 1.44 -8.02
C PHE A 42 -11.36 0.66 -7.51
N ARG A 43 -12.02 -0.13 -8.37
CA ARG A 43 -13.11 -1.02 -7.94
C ARG A 43 -12.62 -2.10 -6.97
N GLN A 44 -11.49 -2.74 -7.27
CA GLN A 44 -10.88 -3.76 -6.42
C GLN A 44 -10.48 -3.19 -5.05
N ILE A 45 -9.90 -2.01 -5.01
CA ILE A 45 -9.58 -1.29 -3.77
C ILE A 45 -10.84 -1.07 -2.93
N ASN A 46 -11.92 -0.56 -3.54
CA ASN A 46 -13.17 -0.32 -2.84
C ASN A 46 -13.77 -1.62 -2.28
N ASN A 47 -13.75 -2.70 -3.06
CA ASN A 47 -14.24 -4.01 -2.63
C ASN A 47 -13.38 -4.59 -1.48
N ALA A 48 -12.05 -4.51 -1.59
CA ALA A 48 -11.15 -4.98 -0.55
C ALA A 48 -11.34 -4.19 0.76
N ARG A 49 -11.49 -2.88 0.67
CA ARG A 49 -11.73 -2.01 1.82
C ARG A 49 -13.09 -2.27 2.47
N ALA A 50 -14.12 -2.57 1.69
CA ALA A 50 -15.44 -2.93 2.21
C ALA A 50 -15.40 -4.23 3.03
N GLN A 51 -14.62 -5.21 2.60
CA GLN A 51 -14.47 -6.50 3.30
C GLN A 51 -13.47 -6.46 4.45
N LYS A 52 -12.44 -5.62 4.36
CA LYS A 52 -11.38 -5.44 5.34
C LYS A 52 -11.15 -3.95 5.60
N PRO A 53 -11.93 -3.31 6.47
CA PRO A 53 -11.86 -1.86 6.71
C PRO A 53 -10.49 -1.37 7.19
N ASN A 54 -9.72 -2.23 7.87
CA ASN A 54 -8.38 -1.92 8.39
C ASN A 54 -7.24 -2.31 7.44
N LEU A 55 -7.55 -2.77 6.21
CA LEU A 55 -6.54 -3.10 5.21
C LEU A 55 -5.77 -1.82 4.82
N GLU A 56 -4.46 -1.83 4.97
CA GLU A 56 -3.60 -0.74 4.51
C GLU A 56 -3.28 -0.92 3.03
N ILE A 57 -3.52 0.11 2.23
CA ILE A 57 -3.43 0.02 0.77
C ILE A 57 -2.57 1.17 0.23
N GLU A 58 -1.64 0.83 -0.64
CA GLU A 58 -0.92 1.77 -1.47
C GLU A 58 -1.02 1.35 -2.94
N VAL A 59 -1.20 2.33 -3.83
CA VAL A 59 -1.14 2.13 -5.29
C VAL A 59 0.00 2.96 -5.84
N VAL A 60 0.95 2.30 -6.48
CA VAL A 60 2.13 2.93 -7.06
C VAL A 60 1.95 3.05 -8.57
N PHE A 61 1.67 4.26 -9.02
CA PHE A 61 1.56 4.60 -10.44
C PHE A 61 2.95 4.87 -11.00
N HIS A 62 3.28 4.23 -12.11
CA HIS A 62 4.52 4.48 -12.84
C HIS A 62 4.35 4.30 -14.34
N GLY A 63 5.42 4.59 -15.11
CA GLY A 63 5.30 4.59 -16.56
C GLY A 63 4.18 5.53 -17.03
N PRO A 64 3.46 5.18 -18.08
CA PRO A 64 2.39 6.03 -18.63
C PRO A 64 1.17 6.15 -17.70
N ALA A 65 1.02 5.28 -16.69
CA ALA A 65 -0.10 5.38 -15.75
C ALA A 65 -0.11 6.68 -14.94
N VAL A 66 1.04 7.35 -14.77
CA VAL A 66 1.12 8.62 -14.01
C VAL A 66 0.32 9.75 -14.69
N LEU A 67 0.03 9.64 -15.98
CA LEU A 67 -0.74 10.66 -16.73
C LEU A 67 -2.16 10.82 -16.17
N SER A 68 -2.74 9.75 -15.62
CA SER A 68 -4.08 9.79 -15.01
C SER A 68 -4.11 10.53 -13.66
N LEU A 69 -2.95 10.88 -13.12
CA LEU A 69 -2.84 11.61 -11.85
C LEU A 69 -2.66 13.12 -12.04
N LEU A 70 -2.66 13.61 -13.30
CA LEU A 70 -2.55 15.03 -13.59
C LEU A 70 -3.84 15.78 -13.19
N LYS A 71 -3.69 17.00 -12.66
CA LYS A 71 -4.81 17.89 -12.31
C LYS A 71 -5.75 18.15 -13.50
N GLU A 72 -5.19 18.10 -14.72
CA GLU A 72 -5.94 18.33 -15.95
C GLU A 72 -6.84 17.17 -16.33
N ASP A 73 -6.48 15.94 -15.91
CA ASP A 73 -7.28 14.74 -16.15
C ASP A 73 -8.41 14.62 -15.09
N LYS A 74 -9.56 15.16 -15.43
CA LYS A 74 -10.74 15.12 -14.55
C LYS A 74 -11.40 13.75 -14.47
N SER A 75 -11.06 12.81 -15.34
CA SER A 75 -11.68 11.49 -15.40
C SER A 75 -11.40 10.64 -14.16
N PHE A 76 -10.23 10.80 -13.54
CA PHE A 76 -9.83 10.07 -12.34
C PHE A 76 -9.86 10.88 -11.06
N GLU A 77 -10.06 12.20 -11.13
CA GLU A 77 -10.02 13.08 -9.95
C GLU A 77 -10.94 12.60 -8.82
N ALA A 78 -12.20 12.31 -9.14
CA ALA A 78 -13.18 11.85 -8.14
C ALA A 78 -12.77 10.50 -7.52
N ARG A 79 -12.19 9.59 -8.33
CA ARG A 79 -11.73 8.27 -7.86
C ARG A 79 -10.53 8.39 -6.93
N VAL A 80 -9.55 9.21 -7.29
CA VAL A 80 -8.35 9.47 -6.48
C VAL A 80 -8.76 10.08 -5.14
N LYS A 81 -9.60 11.10 -5.14
CA LYS A 81 -10.14 11.72 -3.92
C LYS A 81 -10.86 10.71 -3.05
N SER A 82 -11.77 9.92 -3.63
CA SER A 82 -12.55 8.93 -2.89
C SER A 82 -11.69 7.87 -2.20
N VAL A 83 -10.66 7.34 -2.85
CA VAL A 83 -9.77 6.35 -2.21
C VAL A 83 -8.86 7.00 -1.19
N LYS A 84 -8.41 8.24 -1.42
CA LYS A 84 -7.61 9.00 -0.46
C LYS A 84 -8.38 9.26 0.84
N GLU A 85 -9.65 9.66 0.76
CA GLU A 85 -10.53 9.85 1.92
C GLU A 85 -10.70 8.56 2.74
N LYS A 86 -10.58 7.41 2.10
CA LYS A 86 -10.57 6.08 2.75
C LYS A 86 -9.20 5.67 3.27
N GLY A 87 -8.21 6.55 3.27
CA GLY A 87 -6.86 6.29 3.78
C GLY A 87 -5.98 5.45 2.85
N VAL A 88 -6.30 5.38 1.56
CA VAL A 88 -5.43 4.74 0.56
C VAL A 88 -4.32 5.71 0.15
N THR A 89 -3.08 5.23 0.08
CA THR A 89 -1.96 6.00 -0.47
C THR A 89 -1.94 5.85 -1.99
N VAL A 90 -2.00 6.99 -2.70
CA VAL A 90 -1.80 7.06 -4.15
C VAL A 90 -0.44 7.66 -4.40
N ALA A 91 0.50 6.86 -4.91
CA ALA A 91 1.88 7.25 -5.13
C ALA A 91 2.22 7.34 -6.62
N ALA A 92 2.99 8.36 -7.01
CA ALA A 92 3.51 8.54 -8.35
C ALA A 92 5.05 8.40 -8.36
N CYS A 93 5.57 7.66 -9.31
CA CYS A 93 7.01 7.45 -9.49
C CYS A 93 7.69 8.69 -10.07
N ASN A 94 8.61 9.31 -9.32
CA ASN A 94 9.36 10.48 -9.79
C ASN A 94 10.22 10.20 -11.03
N ASN A 95 10.78 9.00 -11.15
CA ASN A 95 11.53 8.63 -12.36
C ASN A 95 10.63 8.63 -13.61
N SER A 96 9.36 8.22 -13.46
CA SER A 96 8.38 8.28 -14.57
C SER A 96 8.00 9.72 -14.88
N LEU A 97 7.79 10.56 -13.86
CA LEU A 97 7.52 11.98 -14.05
C LEU A 97 8.64 12.66 -14.80
N LYS A 98 9.89 12.47 -14.38
CA LYS A 98 11.07 13.04 -15.06
C LYS A 98 11.15 12.61 -16.53
N ARG A 99 10.97 11.31 -16.80
CA ARG A 99 11.01 10.78 -18.16
C ARG A 99 9.94 11.39 -19.07
N LEU A 100 8.75 11.62 -18.51
CA LEU A 100 7.62 12.22 -19.22
C LEU A 100 7.61 13.75 -19.16
N LYS A 101 8.64 14.36 -18.55
CA LYS A 101 8.78 15.82 -18.38
C LYS A 101 7.59 16.46 -17.65
N ILE A 102 7.07 15.76 -16.64
CA ILE A 102 6.00 16.21 -15.79
C ILE A 102 6.59 16.80 -14.51
N ASP A 103 6.25 18.04 -14.19
CA ASP A 103 6.57 18.64 -12.91
C ASP A 103 5.62 18.07 -11.83
N PRO A 104 6.12 17.69 -10.63
CA PRO A 104 5.26 17.20 -9.55
C PRO A 104 4.09 18.13 -9.18
N SER A 105 4.25 19.46 -9.39
CA SER A 105 3.18 20.43 -9.16
C SER A 105 1.97 20.27 -10.08
N GLN A 106 2.12 19.54 -11.18
CA GLN A 106 1.04 19.23 -12.12
C GLN A 106 0.14 18.07 -11.64
N LEU A 107 0.57 17.33 -10.62
CA LEU A 107 -0.20 16.23 -10.04
C LEU A 107 -1.33 16.73 -9.14
N MET A 108 -2.37 15.92 -9.01
CA MET A 108 -3.43 16.13 -8.02
C MET A 108 -2.82 16.24 -6.61
N PRO A 109 -3.33 17.11 -5.73
CA PRO A 109 -2.74 17.34 -4.40
C PRO A 109 -2.80 16.10 -3.48
N GLU A 110 -3.68 15.15 -3.76
CA GLU A 110 -3.81 13.90 -3.02
C GLU A 110 -2.70 12.89 -3.31
N VAL A 111 -1.90 13.12 -4.35
CA VAL A 111 -0.85 12.21 -4.82
C VAL A 111 0.45 12.43 -4.05
N THR A 112 1.04 11.34 -3.57
CA THR A 112 2.37 11.34 -2.97
C THR A 112 3.41 10.98 -4.05
N VAL A 113 4.55 11.66 -4.08
CA VAL A 113 5.63 11.34 -5.01
C VAL A 113 6.66 10.45 -4.31
N VAL A 114 6.96 9.29 -4.90
CA VAL A 114 8.03 8.39 -4.46
C VAL A 114 9.20 8.46 -5.43
N PRO A 115 10.46 8.35 -4.96
CA PRO A 115 11.64 8.50 -5.83
C PRO A 115 11.67 7.50 -6.99
N SER A 116 11.30 6.26 -6.75
CA SER A 116 11.31 5.16 -7.72
C SER A 116 10.24 4.13 -7.38
N ALA A 117 9.37 3.80 -8.33
CA ALA A 117 8.37 2.75 -8.16
C ALA A 117 9.00 1.40 -7.83
N VAL A 118 10.08 1.02 -8.53
CA VAL A 118 10.75 -0.27 -8.30
C VAL A 118 11.28 -0.36 -6.87
N VAL A 119 11.92 0.69 -6.38
CA VAL A 119 12.43 0.72 -4.99
C VAL A 119 11.28 0.71 -3.99
N GLU A 120 10.22 1.49 -4.22
CA GLU A 120 9.04 1.52 -3.35
C GLU A 120 8.40 0.14 -3.22
N LEU A 121 8.20 -0.56 -4.35
CA LEU A 121 7.65 -1.91 -4.37
C LEU A 121 8.54 -2.93 -3.65
N ILE A 122 9.87 -2.82 -3.77
CA ILE A 122 10.82 -3.67 -3.05
C ILE A 122 10.74 -3.41 -1.55
N VAL A 123 10.77 -2.14 -1.13
CA VAL A 123 10.70 -1.76 0.28
C VAL A 123 9.40 -2.24 0.91
N LYS A 124 8.26 -2.01 0.27
CA LYS A 124 6.96 -2.49 0.77
C LYS A 124 6.93 -4.01 0.96
N GLN A 125 7.43 -4.76 -0.01
CA GLN A 125 7.49 -6.21 0.11
C GLN A 125 8.45 -6.67 1.23
N SER A 126 9.59 -6.00 1.41
CA SER A 126 10.52 -6.30 2.50
C SER A 126 9.93 -6.00 3.88
N GLU A 127 8.98 -5.07 3.96
CA GLU A 127 8.21 -4.75 5.15
C GLU A 127 7.01 -5.69 5.38
N GLY A 128 6.80 -6.68 4.51
CA GLY A 128 5.73 -7.68 4.62
C GLY A 128 4.40 -7.27 3.97
N TRP A 129 4.41 -6.33 3.04
CA TRP A 129 3.24 -6.02 2.23
C TRP A 129 3.02 -7.08 1.16
N SER A 130 1.76 -7.44 0.94
CA SER A 130 1.39 -8.24 -0.23
C SER A 130 1.51 -7.40 -1.50
N TYR A 131 2.00 -8.02 -2.58
CA TYR A 131 2.15 -7.35 -3.88
C TYR A 131 1.04 -7.81 -4.84
N LEU A 132 0.40 -6.85 -5.51
CA LEU A 132 -0.55 -7.11 -6.58
C LEU A 132 -0.18 -6.27 -7.81
N LYS A 133 -0.17 -6.92 -8.98
CA LYS A 133 0.02 -6.23 -10.25
C LYS A 133 -1.32 -5.94 -10.89
N ALA A 134 -1.51 -4.71 -11.34
CA ALA A 134 -2.71 -4.29 -12.06
C ALA A 134 -2.59 -4.60 -13.56
N GLY A 135 -3.58 -5.26 -14.10
CA GLY A 135 -3.67 -5.53 -15.53
C GLY A 135 -2.62 -6.51 -16.02
N GLY A 136 -2.68 -7.74 -15.55
CA GLY A 136 -1.95 -8.86 -16.11
C GLY A 136 -2.64 -9.41 -17.33
#